data_d99284cc4976d5ef9fea5946b8c9885f
#
_entry.id   d99284cc4976d5ef9fea5946b8c9885f
#
_cell.length_a   1.000
_cell.length_b   1.000
_cell.length_c   1.000
_cell.angle_alpha   90.00
_cell.angle_beta   90.00
_cell.angle_gamma   90.00
#
_symmetry.space_group_name_H-M   'P 1'
#
loop_
_entity.id
_entity.type
_entity.pdbx_description
1 polymer ?
#
loop_
_entity_poly.entity_id
_entity_poly.type
_entity_poly.pdbx_seq_one_letter_code
_entity_poly.pdbx_strand_id
1 'polypeptide(L)'
;ATRPNQDMMAAAMRLALRDAGVSAQDIGFVCAHGTATDHGDIAESRATAEVLGHKPFASYKGHMGHTLGACGALESWFAIEMMNRDRFDPTLNLKNPDPECGDVDYVMNQSRDIRTEYVMNNNFAFGGVNSSLVCRRWHF
;
A
#
# COMPACT_ATOMS: atom_id res chain seq x y z
N ALA A 1 -4.63 20.52 10.24
CA ALA A 1 -4.40 19.14 9.72
C ALA A 1 -3.13 18.60 10.37
N THR A 2 -3.22 17.44 10.98
CA THR A 2 -2.06 16.71 11.52
C THR A 2 -1.15 16.30 10.36
N ARG A 3 0.15 16.59 10.50
CA ARG A 3 1.14 16.11 9.51
C ARG A 3 1.13 14.57 9.47
N PRO A 4 1.23 13.95 8.29
CA PRO A 4 1.47 12.52 8.18
C PRO A 4 2.69 12.13 9.01
N ASN A 5 2.58 11.04 9.77
CA ASN A 5 3.62 10.58 10.70
C ASN A 5 4.14 9.23 10.26
N GLN A 6 5.36 9.20 9.71
CA GLN A 6 6.02 8.00 9.22
C GLN A 6 6.09 6.89 10.31
N ASP A 7 6.44 7.25 11.54
CA ASP A 7 6.61 6.27 12.63
C ASP A 7 5.29 5.59 13.00
N MET A 8 4.19 6.35 12.99
CA MET A 8 2.86 5.81 13.29
C MET A 8 2.31 4.95 12.14
N MET A 9 2.61 5.30 10.89
CA MET A 9 2.31 4.46 9.74
C MET A 9 3.08 3.15 9.80
N ALA A 10 4.37 3.20 10.10
CA ALA A 10 5.21 2.02 10.29
C ALA A 10 4.71 1.16 11.44
N ALA A 11 4.29 1.76 12.56
CA ALA A 11 3.72 1.04 13.70
C ALA A 11 2.44 0.28 13.31
N ALA A 12 1.54 0.90 12.55
CA ALA A 12 0.32 0.24 12.07
C ALA A 12 0.63 -0.99 11.21
N MET A 13 1.58 -0.87 10.29
CA MET A 13 2.02 -1.99 9.44
C MET A 13 2.65 -3.12 10.26
N ARG A 14 3.52 -2.80 11.22
CA ARG A 14 4.12 -3.82 12.12
C ARG A 14 3.09 -4.54 12.96
N LEU A 15 2.09 -3.81 13.47
CA LEU A 15 0.99 -4.41 14.23
C LEU A 15 0.16 -5.36 13.36
N ALA A 16 -0.13 -4.97 12.11
CA ALA A 16 -0.86 -5.81 11.16
C ALA A 16 -0.10 -7.12 10.84
N LEU A 17 1.20 -7.04 10.60
CA LEU A 17 2.04 -8.23 10.39
C LEU A 17 2.02 -9.15 11.61
N ARG A 18 2.14 -8.60 12.82
CA ARG A 18 2.09 -9.36 14.07
C ARG A 18 0.73 -10.03 14.25
N ASP A 19 -0.36 -9.31 14.04
CA ASP A 19 -1.72 -9.85 14.17
C ASP A 19 -1.98 -10.97 13.17
N ALA A 20 -1.50 -10.81 11.93
CA ALA A 20 -1.61 -11.81 10.89
C ALA A 20 -0.67 -13.03 11.10
N GLY A 21 0.33 -12.91 11.96
CA GLY A 21 1.33 -13.97 12.18
C GLY A 21 2.24 -14.20 10.96
N VAL A 22 2.49 -13.15 10.18
CA VAL A 22 3.34 -13.21 8.98
C VAL A 22 4.52 -12.24 9.08
N SER A 23 5.56 -12.49 8.29
CA SER A 23 6.73 -11.64 8.22
C SER A 23 6.65 -10.65 7.05
N ALA A 24 7.54 -9.67 7.05
CA ALA A 24 7.66 -8.71 5.95
C ALA A 24 7.94 -9.41 4.60
N GLN A 25 8.70 -10.51 4.62
CA GLN A 25 9.03 -11.29 3.42
C GLN A 25 7.80 -11.93 2.77
N ASP A 26 6.77 -12.24 3.55
CA ASP A 26 5.55 -12.88 3.04
C ASP A 26 4.67 -11.94 2.21
N ILE A 27 4.80 -10.62 2.40
CA ILE A 27 4.04 -9.63 1.67
C ILE A 27 4.62 -9.47 0.25
N GLY A 28 3.82 -9.78 -0.75
CA GLY A 28 4.24 -9.66 -2.16
C GLY A 28 3.79 -8.40 -2.87
N PHE A 29 2.84 -7.66 -2.29
CA PHE A 29 2.33 -6.42 -2.85
C PHE A 29 1.72 -5.53 -1.77
N VAL A 30 1.89 -4.22 -1.93
CA VAL A 30 1.33 -3.20 -1.04
C VAL A 30 0.41 -2.27 -1.82
N CYS A 31 -0.87 -2.26 -1.45
CA CYS A 31 -1.82 -1.24 -1.89
C CYS A 31 -1.69 -0.03 -0.97
N ALA A 32 -1.15 1.05 -1.49
CA ALA A 32 -0.88 2.25 -0.76
C ALA A 32 -2.11 3.12 -0.56
N HIS A 33 -2.13 3.90 0.52
CA HIS A 33 -3.08 5.00 0.67
C HIS A 33 -2.83 6.06 -0.42
N GLY A 34 -1.59 6.49 -0.61
CA GLY A 34 -1.09 7.25 -1.76
C GLY A 34 -2.04 8.33 -2.27
N THR A 35 -2.06 9.48 -1.58
CA THR A 35 -3.02 10.56 -1.85
C THR A 35 -2.50 11.63 -2.81
N ALA A 36 -1.30 11.46 -3.35
CA ALA A 36 -0.58 12.43 -4.17
C ALA A 36 -0.36 13.78 -3.44
N THR A 37 -0.08 13.68 -2.14
CA THR A 37 0.34 14.83 -1.33
C THR A 37 1.82 14.69 -0.96
N ASP A 38 2.58 15.78 -1.04
CA ASP A 38 4.03 15.76 -0.82
C ASP A 38 4.41 15.04 0.49
N HIS A 39 3.86 15.49 1.61
CA HIS A 39 4.18 14.91 2.91
C HIS A 39 3.60 13.51 3.11
N GLY A 40 2.43 13.24 2.55
CA GLY A 40 1.75 11.95 2.66
C GLY A 40 2.52 10.85 1.95
N ASP A 41 2.85 11.05 0.69
CA ASP A 41 3.53 10.07 -0.14
C ASP A 41 4.96 9.79 0.34
N ILE A 42 5.68 10.84 0.78
CA ILE A 42 7.02 10.69 1.37
C ILE A 42 6.95 9.86 2.66
N ALA A 43 6.06 10.20 3.59
CA ALA A 43 5.94 9.51 4.86
C ALA A 43 5.54 8.04 4.67
N GLU A 44 4.53 7.77 3.83
CA GLU A 44 4.03 6.42 3.59
C GLU A 44 5.06 5.53 2.89
N SER A 45 5.67 6.02 1.82
CA SER A 45 6.65 5.23 1.08
C SER A 45 7.90 4.91 1.92
N ARG A 46 8.36 5.85 2.75
CA ARG A 46 9.47 5.61 3.69
C ARG A 46 9.08 4.62 4.78
N ALA A 47 7.88 4.74 5.36
CA ALA A 47 7.39 3.78 6.35
C ALA A 47 7.29 2.37 5.75
N THR A 48 6.81 2.26 4.51
CA THR A 48 6.72 0.99 3.79
C THR A 48 8.10 0.38 3.55
N ALA A 49 9.06 1.17 3.06
CA ALA A 49 10.43 0.72 2.86
C ALA A 49 11.08 0.25 4.17
N GLU A 50 10.84 0.98 5.26
CA GLU A 50 11.37 0.64 6.59
C GLU A 50 10.83 -0.68 7.11
N VAL A 51 9.53 -0.94 6.96
CA VAL A 51 8.86 -2.13 7.52
C VAL A 51 8.98 -3.35 6.61
N LEU A 52 8.79 -3.17 5.31
CA LEU A 52 8.67 -4.26 4.34
C LEU A 52 9.87 -4.38 3.39
N GLY A 53 10.68 -3.33 3.26
CA GLY A 53 11.76 -3.28 2.27
C GLY A 53 11.24 -2.90 0.87
N HIS A 54 11.99 -3.29 -0.15
CA HIS A 54 11.72 -2.98 -1.56
C HIS A 54 10.63 -3.91 -2.10
N LYS A 55 9.36 -3.59 -1.83
CA LYS A 55 8.19 -4.37 -2.25
C LYS A 55 7.41 -3.67 -3.36
N PRO A 56 6.76 -4.45 -4.26
CA PRO A 56 5.80 -3.90 -5.22
C PRO A 56 4.74 -3.04 -4.51
N PHE A 57 4.58 -1.82 -4.99
CA PHE A 57 3.83 -0.76 -4.32
C PHE A 57 3.08 0.08 -5.34
N ALA A 58 1.78 0.24 -5.15
CA ALA A 58 0.96 1.09 -6.02
C ALA A 58 -0.22 1.70 -5.27
N SER A 59 -0.68 2.86 -5.73
CA SER A 59 -1.93 3.50 -5.31
C SER A 59 -2.93 3.52 -6.45
N TYR A 60 -4.19 3.24 -6.15
CA TYR A 60 -5.28 3.21 -7.15
C TYR A 60 -6.15 4.45 -7.14
N LYS A 61 -5.80 5.45 -6.34
CA LYS A 61 -6.53 6.74 -6.30
C LYS A 61 -6.43 7.53 -7.62
N GLY A 62 -5.39 7.31 -8.40
CA GLY A 62 -5.31 7.87 -9.74
C GLY A 62 -6.40 7.36 -10.69
N HIS A 63 -6.91 6.13 -10.48
CA HIS A 63 -7.95 5.53 -11.30
C HIS A 63 -9.37 5.97 -10.89
N MET A 64 -9.62 6.23 -9.60
CA MET A 64 -10.98 6.41 -9.08
C MET A 64 -11.16 7.65 -8.21
N GLY A 65 -10.10 8.39 -7.92
CA GLY A 65 -10.11 9.48 -6.93
C GLY A 65 -10.03 8.99 -5.48
N HIS A 66 -10.00 9.94 -4.57
CA HIS A 66 -10.02 9.67 -3.13
C HIS A 66 -11.47 9.52 -2.65
N THR A 67 -11.91 8.30 -2.40
CA THR A 67 -13.29 7.99 -2.01
C THR A 67 -13.57 8.12 -0.50
N LEU A 68 -12.67 8.80 0.22
CA LEU A 68 -12.80 9.11 1.65
C LEU A 68 -13.08 7.87 2.52
N GLY A 69 -14.20 7.82 3.20
CA GLY A 69 -14.56 6.70 4.08
C GLY A 69 -14.72 5.34 3.38
N ALA A 70 -14.90 5.32 2.06
CA ALA A 70 -15.03 4.10 1.28
C ALA A 70 -13.69 3.60 0.71
N CYS A 71 -12.61 4.40 0.75
CA CYS A 71 -11.38 4.05 0.04
C CYS A 71 -10.75 2.75 0.55
N GLY A 72 -10.72 2.53 1.85
CA GLY A 72 -10.17 1.30 2.41
C GLY A 72 -10.89 0.03 1.94
N ALA A 73 -12.22 0.07 1.86
CA ALA A 73 -13.02 -1.05 1.39
C ALA A 73 -12.83 -1.31 -0.11
N LEU A 74 -12.89 -0.28 -0.94
CA LEU A 74 -12.70 -0.39 -2.39
C LEU A 74 -11.29 -0.85 -2.74
N GLU A 75 -10.28 -0.27 -2.12
CA GLU A 75 -8.88 -0.64 -2.35
C GLU A 75 -8.56 -2.06 -1.87
N SER A 76 -9.17 -2.51 -0.77
CA SER A 76 -9.08 -3.91 -0.32
C SER A 76 -9.67 -4.86 -1.36
N TRP A 77 -10.83 -4.54 -1.90
CA TRP A 77 -11.44 -5.33 -2.96
C TRP A 77 -10.56 -5.41 -4.19
N PHE A 78 -10.02 -4.28 -4.66
CA PHE A 78 -9.10 -4.27 -5.80
C PHE A 78 -7.84 -5.10 -5.54
N ALA A 79 -7.24 -4.97 -4.37
CA ALA A 79 -6.05 -5.74 -4.02
C ALA A 79 -6.32 -7.25 -4.00
N ILE A 80 -7.46 -7.67 -3.48
CA ILE A 80 -7.89 -9.08 -3.47
C ILE A 80 -8.14 -9.59 -4.88
N GLU A 81 -8.85 -8.83 -5.72
CA GLU A 81 -9.12 -9.23 -7.11
C GLU A 81 -7.83 -9.33 -7.93
N MET A 82 -6.92 -8.39 -7.77
CA MET A 82 -5.62 -8.44 -8.45
C MET A 82 -4.76 -9.60 -7.96
N MET A 83 -4.76 -9.89 -6.67
CA MET A 83 -4.09 -11.07 -6.10
C MET A 83 -4.66 -12.36 -6.69
N ASN A 84 -5.99 -12.48 -6.82
CA ASN A 84 -6.64 -13.66 -7.40
C ASN A 84 -6.30 -13.86 -8.89
N ARG A 85 -6.02 -12.78 -9.60
CA ARG A 85 -5.63 -12.80 -11.03
C ARG A 85 -4.13 -12.86 -11.26
N ASP A 86 -3.33 -12.82 -10.21
CA ASP A 86 -1.86 -12.73 -10.26
C ASP A 86 -1.36 -11.55 -11.11
N ARG A 87 -2.14 -10.47 -11.19
CA ARG A 87 -1.83 -9.32 -12.03
C ARG A 87 -2.21 -8.02 -11.33
N PHE A 88 -1.24 -7.15 -11.14
CA PHE A 88 -1.38 -5.90 -10.41
C PHE A 88 -1.19 -4.70 -11.34
N ASP A 89 -2.15 -3.78 -11.32
CA ASP A 89 -2.12 -2.59 -12.12
C ASP A 89 -1.14 -1.55 -11.56
N PRO A 90 -0.60 -0.66 -12.41
CA PRO A 90 0.32 0.38 -11.97
C PRO A 90 -0.40 1.52 -11.27
N THR A 91 0.38 2.33 -10.53
CA THR A 91 -0.05 3.66 -10.14
C THR A 91 -0.24 4.51 -11.39
N LEU A 92 -1.48 4.92 -11.66
CA LEU A 92 -1.82 5.71 -12.84
C LEU A 92 -1.12 7.08 -12.77
N ASN A 93 -0.59 7.52 -13.90
CA ASN A 93 0.10 8.81 -14.08
C ASN A 93 1.47 8.95 -13.37
N LEU A 94 1.91 7.95 -12.63
CA LEU A 94 3.24 7.99 -12.02
C LEU A 94 4.30 7.73 -13.10
N LYS A 95 5.16 8.72 -13.34
CA LYS A 95 6.26 8.66 -14.33
C LYS A 95 7.62 8.82 -13.68
N ASN A 96 7.72 9.68 -12.69
CA ASN A 96 8.97 10.02 -12.02
C ASN A 96 8.75 10.03 -10.51
N PRO A 97 9.10 8.94 -9.79
CA PRO A 97 9.03 8.95 -8.34
C PRO A 97 9.92 10.05 -7.76
N ASP A 98 9.40 10.74 -6.74
CA ASP A 98 10.16 11.78 -6.05
C ASP A 98 11.36 11.15 -5.32
N PRO A 99 12.58 11.71 -5.46
CA PRO A 99 13.77 11.20 -4.78
C PRO A 99 13.66 11.21 -3.24
N GLU A 100 12.79 12.04 -2.66
CA GLU A 100 12.53 12.05 -1.23
C GLU A 100 11.64 10.90 -0.75
N CYS A 101 10.92 10.25 -1.65
CA CYS A 101 10.12 9.07 -1.34
C CYS A 101 10.99 7.87 -0.99
N GLY A 102 10.40 6.89 -0.31
CA GLY A 102 11.08 5.68 0.13
C GLY A 102 11.49 4.78 -1.03
N ASP A 103 12.48 3.92 -0.78
CA ASP A 103 12.96 2.92 -1.73
C ASP A 103 12.03 1.70 -1.73
N VAL A 104 10.93 1.83 -2.47
CA VAL A 104 9.98 0.75 -2.75
C VAL A 104 9.92 0.49 -4.26
N ASP A 105 9.40 -0.67 -4.64
CA ASP A 105 9.27 -1.05 -6.04
C ASP A 105 7.96 -0.49 -6.62
N TYR A 106 8.01 0.75 -7.09
CA TYR A 106 6.86 1.43 -7.68
C TYR A 106 6.41 0.72 -8.95
N VAL A 107 5.19 0.16 -8.94
CA VAL A 107 4.59 -0.40 -10.14
C VAL A 107 4.11 0.76 -11.03
N MET A 108 4.75 0.93 -12.17
CA MET A 108 4.54 2.05 -13.09
C MET A 108 4.34 1.58 -14.51
N ASN A 109 3.69 2.41 -15.32
CA ASN A 109 3.50 2.30 -16.76
C ASN A 109 2.61 1.15 -17.22
N GLN A 110 2.84 -0.05 -16.74
CA GLN A 110 2.09 -1.25 -17.14
C GLN A 110 1.82 -2.17 -15.95
N SER A 111 0.79 -2.99 -16.08
CA SER A 111 0.47 -4.02 -15.10
C SER A 111 1.61 -5.02 -14.99
N ARG A 112 1.75 -5.61 -13.82
CA ARG A 112 2.81 -6.58 -13.51
C ARG A 112 2.21 -7.88 -13.03
N ASP A 113 2.71 -9.00 -13.54
CA ASP A 113 2.35 -10.33 -13.08
C ASP A 113 3.13 -10.63 -11.79
N ILE A 114 2.38 -10.83 -10.69
CA ILE A 114 2.94 -11.13 -9.37
C ILE A 114 2.11 -12.25 -8.75
N ARG A 115 2.75 -13.37 -8.43
CA ARG A 115 2.15 -14.44 -7.64
C ARG A 115 2.50 -14.23 -6.17
N THR A 116 1.49 -14.03 -5.32
CA THR A 116 1.70 -13.86 -3.87
C THR A 116 0.58 -14.48 -3.06
N GLU A 117 0.91 -14.92 -1.85
CA GLU A 117 -0.05 -15.40 -0.87
C GLU A 117 -0.64 -14.27 -0.02
N TYR A 118 0.10 -13.17 0.13
CA TYR A 118 -0.31 -12.07 1.00
C TYR A 118 -0.15 -10.72 0.34
N VAL A 119 -1.15 -9.87 0.51
CA VAL A 119 -1.11 -8.45 0.15
C VAL A 119 -1.40 -7.60 1.38
N MET A 120 -0.82 -6.41 1.42
CA MET A 120 -1.10 -5.42 2.46
C MET A 120 -1.86 -4.24 1.85
N ASN A 121 -2.91 -3.78 2.52
CA ASN A 121 -3.64 -2.57 2.15
C ASN A 121 -3.59 -1.56 3.30
N ASN A 122 -3.12 -0.36 3.03
CA ASN A 122 -2.92 0.70 4.01
C ASN A 122 -3.87 1.87 3.80
N ASN A 123 -4.38 2.41 4.89
CA ASN A 123 -5.17 3.65 4.89
C ASN A 123 -4.76 4.53 6.07
N PHE A 124 -4.37 5.76 5.77
CA PHE A 124 -3.86 6.73 6.72
C PHE A 124 -4.76 7.97 6.71
N ALA A 125 -5.80 7.95 7.55
CA ALA A 125 -6.87 8.93 7.54
C ALA A 125 -6.52 10.21 8.29
N PHE A 126 -7.29 11.24 8.04
CA PHE A 126 -7.25 12.48 8.80
C PHE A 126 -7.40 12.23 10.31
N GLY A 127 -6.73 13.04 11.12
CA GLY A 127 -6.77 12.90 12.58
C GLY A 127 -5.84 11.83 13.14
N GLY A 128 -4.98 11.22 12.29
CA GLY A 128 -3.97 10.26 12.74
C GLY A 128 -4.53 8.84 12.94
N VAL A 129 -5.70 8.52 12.38
CA VAL A 129 -6.21 7.16 12.38
C VAL A 129 -5.51 6.39 11.27
N ASN A 130 -4.64 5.48 11.64
CA ASN A 130 -3.87 4.64 10.73
C ASN A 130 -4.38 3.21 10.79
N SER A 131 -4.63 2.61 9.63
CA SER A 131 -5.02 1.21 9.53
C SER A 131 -4.19 0.49 8.47
N SER A 132 -3.88 -0.76 8.74
CA SER A 132 -3.20 -1.65 7.82
C SER A 132 -3.88 -3.01 7.87
N LEU A 133 -4.18 -3.57 6.72
CA LEU A 133 -4.81 -4.88 6.57
C LEU A 133 -3.87 -5.81 5.83
N VAL A 134 -3.74 -7.04 6.33
CA VAL A 134 -3.07 -8.13 5.61
C VAL A 134 -4.14 -9.10 5.14
N CYS A 135 -4.21 -9.30 3.83
CA CYS A 135 -5.12 -10.26 3.21
C CYS A 135 -4.34 -11.47 2.71
N ARG A 136 -4.83 -12.66 3.02
CA ARG A 136 -4.28 -13.91 2.54
C ARG A 136 -5.11 -14.46 1.38
N ARG A 137 -4.44 -15.04 0.38
CA ARG A 137 -5.09 -15.76 -0.71
C ARG A 137 -5.95 -16.90 -0.14
N TRP A 138 -7.17 -16.97 -0.60
CA TRP A 138 -8.04 -18.09 -0.25
C TRP A 138 -7.72 -19.31 -1.16
N HIS A 139 -7.64 -20.48 -0.56
CA HIS A 139 -7.50 -21.76 -1.26
C HIS A 139 -8.75 -22.58 -0.99
N PHE A 140 -9.37 -23.03 -2.06
CA PHE A 140 -10.54 -23.92 -2.00
C PHE A 140 -10.12 -25.38 -1.79
#